data_88658959285ba21fdb1c3d0c193f1b4e
#
_entry.id   88658959285ba21fdb1c3d0c193f1b4e
#
_cell.length_a   1.000
_cell.length_b   1.000
_cell.length_c   1.000
_cell.angle_alpha   90.00
_cell.angle_beta   90.00
_cell.angle_gamma   90.00
#
_symmetry.space_group_name_H-M   'P 1'
#
loop_
_entity.id
_entity.type
_entity.pdbx_description
1 polymer ?
#
loop_
_entity_poly.entity_id
_entity_poly.type
_entity_poly.pdbx_seq_one_letter_code
_entity_poly.pdbx_strand_id
1 'polypeptide(L)'
;IQNDDSGKGLVESLEKALGSGSLAKGDVQTYEPADPSLDTQVTNLASTNPDVVVVAATALKCGQALNAINKLGLKPKVLYISQVCSSPRLMGLVEDQAAITGVLSTTYLMPPYDPQFASDPDQLAYMEGMAKYASSVDYKNDGLYGYGWTMGAILVKTLDAAPELTRSSVMATARNLDNVDAGVVLPGVSFATAGAEDPFPIESLTMMTYDGAAKHFTLLGDLIDFEGKTTTVATRIAG
;
A
#
# COMPACT_ATOMS: atom_id res chain seq x y z
N ILE A 1 10.93 9.33 -1.38
CA ILE A 1 9.92 9.40 -0.30
C ILE A 1 9.40 10.82 -0.12
N GLN A 2 8.16 11.01 0.36
CA GLN A 2 7.67 12.31 0.81
C GLN A 2 8.39 12.73 2.09
N ASN A 3 8.70 14.02 2.23
CA ASN A 3 9.37 14.57 3.43
C ASN A 3 8.36 14.85 4.54
N ASP A 4 7.85 13.77 5.12
CA ASP A 4 6.92 13.79 6.26
C ASP A 4 7.18 12.59 7.19
N ASP A 5 6.38 12.47 8.23
CA ASP A 5 6.55 11.39 9.22
C ASP A 5 6.31 9.99 8.60
N SER A 6 5.42 9.88 7.61
CA SER A 6 5.17 8.63 6.90
C SER A 6 6.39 8.19 6.08
N GLY A 7 6.98 9.10 5.30
CA GLY A 7 8.19 8.82 4.55
C GLY A 7 9.38 8.48 5.44
N LYS A 8 9.57 9.22 6.55
CA LYS A 8 10.63 8.94 7.54
C LYS A 8 10.44 7.57 8.20
N GLY A 9 9.20 7.23 8.58
CA GLY A 9 8.87 5.93 9.17
C GLY A 9 9.15 4.77 8.23
N LEU A 10 8.92 4.95 6.91
CA LEU A 10 9.27 3.94 5.92
C LEU A 10 10.79 3.72 5.83
N VAL A 11 11.59 4.79 5.84
CA VAL A 11 13.07 4.67 5.84
C VAL A 11 13.55 3.96 7.09
N GLU A 12 13.06 4.33 8.27
CA GLU A 12 13.39 3.66 9.53
C GLU A 12 13.04 2.16 9.50
N SER A 13 11.88 1.83 8.93
CA SER A 13 11.45 0.44 8.78
C SER A 13 12.33 -0.35 7.82
N LEU A 14 12.73 0.27 6.72
CA LEU A 14 13.63 -0.34 5.73
C LEU A 14 15.03 -0.55 6.33
N GLU A 15 15.59 0.44 7.02
CA GLU A 15 16.88 0.31 7.71
C GLU A 15 16.86 -0.76 8.79
N LYS A 16 15.74 -0.90 9.50
CA LYS A 16 15.57 -1.95 10.49
C LYS A 16 15.56 -3.35 9.86
N ALA A 17 14.87 -3.50 8.72
CA ALA A 17 14.78 -4.78 8.00
C ALA A 17 16.12 -5.18 7.35
N LEU A 18 16.86 -4.23 6.80
CA LEU A 18 18.14 -4.47 6.13
C LEU A 18 19.34 -4.50 7.09
N GLY A 19 19.20 -4.00 8.30
CA GLY A 19 20.27 -3.76 9.27
C GLY A 19 20.66 -2.28 9.33
N SER A 20 21.00 -1.81 10.54
CA SER A 20 21.39 -0.40 10.76
C SER A 20 22.59 0.00 9.90
N GLY A 21 22.47 1.13 9.22
CA GLY A 21 23.52 1.67 8.34
C GLY A 21 23.58 1.03 6.94
N SER A 22 22.55 0.26 6.54
CA SER A 22 22.46 -0.33 5.20
C SER A 22 22.18 0.70 4.11
N LEU A 23 21.59 1.85 4.47
CA LEU A 23 21.36 2.97 3.56
C LEU A 23 22.48 4.01 3.72
N ALA A 24 23.20 4.29 2.65
CA ALA A 24 24.22 5.34 2.65
C ALA A 24 23.60 6.73 2.55
N LYS A 25 24.36 7.75 2.93
CA LYS A 25 23.96 9.14 2.74
C LYS A 25 23.81 9.43 1.25
N GLY A 26 22.62 9.81 0.82
CA GLY A 26 22.27 10.04 -0.59
C GLY A 26 21.42 8.94 -1.22
N ASP A 27 21.34 7.75 -0.60
CA ASP A 27 20.45 6.69 -1.06
C ASP A 27 18.98 7.03 -0.81
N VAL A 28 18.70 7.94 0.13
CA VAL A 28 17.36 8.45 0.40
C VAL A 28 17.20 9.84 -0.19
N GLN A 29 16.27 9.99 -1.13
CA GLN A 29 15.87 11.28 -1.70
C GLN A 29 14.46 11.63 -1.23
N THR A 30 14.28 12.86 -0.81
CA THR A 30 12.99 13.37 -0.33
C THR A 30 12.40 14.40 -1.30
N TYR A 31 11.07 14.50 -1.30
CA TYR A 31 10.34 15.52 -2.04
C TYR A 31 9.27 16.17 -1.15
N GLU A 32 8.89 17.40 -1.50
CA GLU A 32 7.74 18.09 -0.92
C GLU A 32 6.52 17.92 -1.82
N PRO A 33 5.28 17.88 -1.28
CA PRO A 33 4.06 17.79 -2.09
C PRO A 33 3.97 18.88 -3.18
N ALA A 34 4.53 20.08 -2.90
CA ALA A 34 4.52 21.22 -3.80
C ALA A 34 5.62 21.19 -4.87
N ASP A 35 6.56 20.23 -4.82
CA ASP A 35 7.62 20.15 -5.84
C ASP A 35 7.02 19.97 -7.24
N PRO A 36 7.45 20.70 -8.25
CA PRO A 36 6.85 20.62 -9.58
C PRO A 36 7.21 19.32 -10.30
N SER A 37 8.37 18.73 -10.02
CA SER A 37 8.85 17.44 -10.58
C SER A 37 9.71 16.69 -9.58
N LEU A 38 10.03 15.42 -9.89
CA LEU A 38 10.98 14.60 -9.14
C LEU A 38 12.29 14.33 -9.91
N ASP A 39 12.53 15.08 -10.98
CA ASP A 39 13.69 14.85 -11.85
C ASP A 39 15.03 14.97 -11.09
N THR A 40 15.14 15.94 -10.18
CA THR A 40 16.38 16.12 -9.37
C THR A 40 16.61 14.93 -8.44
N GLN A 41 15.59 14.50 -7.72
CA GLN A 41 15.67 13.37 -6.80
C GLN A 41 16.06 12.09 -7.54
N VAL A 42 15.40 11.83 -8.67
CA VAL A 42 15.70 10.63 -9.49
C VAL A 42 17.09 10.72 -10.13
N THR A 43 17.53 11.90 -10.57
CA THR A 43 18.90 12.10 -11.08
C THR A 43 19.95 11.80 -10.01
N ASN A 44 19.73 12.26 -8.78
CA ASN A 44 20.61 11.98 -7.66
C ASN A 44 20.69 10.47 -7.37
N LEU A 45 19.55 9.76 -7.34
CA LEU A 45 19.52 8.31 -7.19
C LEU A 45 20.22 7.60 -8.34
N ALA A 46 19.99 8.03 -9.59
CA ALA A 46 20.62 7.42 -10.75
C ALA A 46 22.15 7.51 -10.72
N SER A 47 22.71 8.56 -10.10
CA SER A 47 24.17 8.72 -9.97
C SER A 47 24.82 7.65 -9.09
N THR A 48 24.06 6.97 -8.22
CA THR A 48 24.55 5.87 -7.38
C THR A 48 24.46 4.51 -8.07
N ASN A 49 23.81 4.44 -9.25
CA ASN A 49 23.58 3.21 -10.02
C ASN A 49 22.96 2.08 -9.16
N PRO A 50 21.80 2.30 -8.53
CA PRO A 50 21.24 1.37 -7.55
C PRO A 50 20.69 0.10 -8.22
N ASP A 51 20.92 -1.04 -7.59
CA ASP A 51 20.29 -2.32 -7.98
C ASP A 51 18.79 -2.36 -7.62
N VAL A 52 18.39 -1.66 -6.58
CA VAL A 52 17.02 -1.61 -6.08
C VAL A 52 16.59 -0.15 -5.91
N VAL A 53 15.44 0.20 -6.44
CA VAL A 53 14.81 1.51 -6.23
C VAL A 53 13.44 1.31 -5.59
N VAL A 54 13.20 2.01 -4.49
CA VAL A 54 11.91 2.04 -3.78
C VAL A 54 11.29 3.42 -3.95
N VAL A 55 10.11 3.48 -4.55
CA VAL A 55 9.34 4.70 -4.72
C VAL A 55 8.16 4.69 -3.73
N ALA A 56 8.29 5.41 -2.63
CA ALA A 56 7.21 5.63 -1.69
C ALA A 56 6.69 7.06 -1.85
N ALA A 57 5.98 7.27 -2.92
CA ALA A 57 5.36 8.53 -3.29
C ALA A 57 3.84 8.49 -3.10
N THR A 58 3.19 9.62 -3.23
CA THR A 58 1.73 9.74 -3.11
C THR A 58 1.14 10.46 -4.32
N ALA A 59 -0.10 10.11 -4.68
CA ALA A 59 -0.87 10.75 -5.75
C ALA A 59 -0.07 10.89 -7.06
N LEU A 60 -0.08 12.07 -7.65
CA LEU A 60 0.60 12.35 -8.93
C LEU A 60 2.11 12.12 -8.90
N LYS A 61 2.73 12.16 -7.72
CA LYS A 61 4.17 11.95 -7.56
C LYS A 61 4.60 10.52 -7.92
N CYS A 62 3.70 9.55 -7.80
CA CYS A 62 3.94 8.18 -8.26
C CYS A 62 4.29 8.15 -9.76
N GLY A 63 3.41 8.71 -10.59
CA GLY A 63 3.65 8.79 -12.04
C GLY A 63 4.85 9.67 -12.40
N GLN A 64 5.05 10.79 -11.69
CA GLN A 64 6.23 11.66 -11.91
C GLN A 64 7.55 10.94 -11.64
N ALA A 65 7.64 10.15 -10.57
CA ALA A 65 8.83 9.35 -10.25
C ALA A 65 9.12 8.32 -11.35
N LEU A 66 8.10 7.55 -11.76
CA LEU A 66 8.24 6.52 -12.78
C LEU A 66 8.61 7.13 -14.16
N ASN A 67 7.99 8.25 -14.54
CA ASN A 67 8.36 8.97 -15.77
C ASN A 67 9.80 9.49 -15.72
N ALA A 68 10.25 10.02 -14.59
CA ALA A 68 11.64 10.47 -14.44
C ALA A 68 12.64 9.30 -14.50
N ILE A 69 12.33 8.16 -13.90
CA ILE A 69 13.12 6.92 -13.98
C ILE A 69 13.24 6.48 -15.45
N ASN A 70 12.12 6.42 -16.18
CA ASN A 70 12.10 6.04 -17.59
C ASN A 70 12.89 7.02 -18.45
N LYS A 71 12.68 8.33 -18.28
CA LYS A 71 13.36 9.40 -19.04
C LYS A 71 14.87 9.36 -18.86
N LEU A 72 15.35 9.06 -17.66
CA LEU A 72 16.79 8.93 -17.38
C LEU A 72 17.37 7.59 -17.80
N GLY A 73 16.54 6.64 -18.23
CA GLY A 73 16.97 5.29 -18.57
C GLY A 73 17.52 4.49 -17.39
N LEU A 74 17.13 4.86 -16.15
CA LEU A 74 17.52 4.12 -14.95
C LEU A 74 16.82 2.76 -14.95
N LYS A 75 17.59 1.68 -14.89
CA LYS A 75 17.10 0.29 -14.95
C LYS A 75 17.61 -0.50 -13.74
N PRO A 76 17.04 -0.29 -12.55
CA PRO A 76 17.37 -1.10 -11.40
C PRO A 76 16.92 -2.56 -11.64
N LYS A 77 17.56 -3.51 -10.97
CA LYS A 77 17.13 -4.93 -11.01
C LYS A 77 15.75 -5.10 -10.39
N VAL A 78 15.44 -4.27 -9.39
CA VAL A 78 14.14 -4.23 -8.72
C VAL A 78 13.66 -2.78 -8.63
N LEU A 79 12.48 -2.52 -9.17
CA LEU A 79 11.75 -1.27 -8.96
C LEU A 79 10.47 -1.59 -8.18
N TYR A 80 10.43 -1.13 -6.94
CA TYR A 80 9.28 -1.30 -6.05
C TYR A 80 8.57 0.04 -5.84
N ILE A 81 7.25 0.02 -5.88
CA ILE A 81 6.41 1.18 -5.55
C ILE A 81 5.50 0.85 -4.37
N SER A 82 5.23 1.84 -3.53
CA SER A 82 4.28 1.68 -2.43
C SER A 82 2.87 1.36 -2.94
N GLN A 83 2.09 0.65 -2.14
CA GLN A 83 0.73 0.23 -2.49
C GLN A 83 -0.16 1.40 -2.96
N VAL A 84 -0.02 2.58 -2.37
CA VAL A 84 -0.79 3.76 -2.78
C VAL A 84 -0.48 4.22 -4.21
N CYS A 85 0.66 3.84 -4.77
CA CYS A 85 1.03 4.10 -6.16
C CYS A 85 0.44 3.07 -7.15
N SER A 86 -0.04 1.92 -6.68
CA SER A 86 -0.46 0.81 -7.54
C SER A 86 -1.84 0.98 -8.18
N SER A 87 -2.55 2.07 -7.87
CA SER A 87 -3.82 2.39 -8.53
C SER A 87 -3.65 2.51 -10.04
N PRO A 88 -4.50 1.84 -10.86
CA PRO A 88 -4.46 1.93 -12.31
C PRO A 88 -4.52 3.37 -12.83
N ARG A 89 -5.24 4.25 -12.11
CA ARG A 89 -5.31 5.68 -12.43
C ARG A 89 -3.95 6.36 -12.30
N LEU A 90 -3.15 6.02 -11.28
CA LEU A 90 -1.82 6.59 -11.07
C LEU A 90 -0.79 5.96 -12.00
N MET A 91 -0.86 4.65 -12.21
CA MET A 91 -0.03 3.96 -13.20
C MET A 91 -0.31 4.46 -14.62
N GLY A 92 -1.55 4.80 -14.93
CA GLY A 92 -1.94 5.40 -16.22
C GLY A 92 -1.34 6.78 -16.51
N LEU A 93 -0.71 7.45 -15.53
CA LEU A 93 0.04 8.69 -15.71
C LEU A 93 1.46 8.45 -16.27
N VAL A 94 1.91 7.21 -16.31
CA VAL A 94 3.21 6.85 -16.89
C VAL A 94 3.08 6.79 -18.41
N GLU A 95 3.94 7.54 -19.12
CA GLU A 95 3.87 7.69 -20.55
C GLU A 95 4.22 6.39 -21.29
N ASP A 96 5.27 5.70 -20.85
CA ASP A 96 5.72 4.42 -21.41
C ASP A 96 5.33 3.27 -20.47
N GLN A 97 4.19 2.66 -20.76
CA GLN A 97 3.66 1.54 -19.99
C GLN A 97 4.52 0.27 -20.11
N ALA A 98 5.17 0.07 -21.26
CA ALA A 98 6.04 -1.08 -21.46
C ALA A 98 7.31 -0.99 -20.58
N ALA A 99 7.83 0.21 -20.37
CA ALA A 99 9.02 0.44 -19.55
C ALA A 99 8.81 0.17 -18.05
N ILE A 100 7.56 0.13 -17.58
CA ILE A 100 7.22 -0.18 -16.18
C ILE A 100 6.66 -1.59 -15.98
N THR A 101 6.68 -2.42 -17.02
CA THR A 101 6.37 -3.86 -16.87
C THR A 101 7.37 -4.51 -15.92
N GLY A 102 6.88 -5.26 -14.94
CA GLY A 102 7.69 -5.90 -13.92
C GLY A 102 7.92 -5.04 -12.66
N VAL A 103 7.39 -3.82 -12.61
CA VAL A 103 7.37 -3.02 -11.36
C VAL A 103 6.63 -3.80 -10.29
N LEU A 104 7.24 -3.88 -9.10
CA LEU A 104 6.70 -4.58 -7.96
C LEU A 104 5.93 -3.65 -7.03
N SER A 105 4.92 -4.18 -6.38
CA SER A 105 4.21 -3.56 -5.26
C SER A 105 3.67 -4.64 -4.33
N THR A 106 2.88 -4.26 -3.35
CA THR A 106 2.21 -5.17 -2.42
C THR A 106 0.74 -4.84 -2.30
N THR A 107 -0.07 -5.83 -1.92
CA THR A 107 -1.48 -5.63 -1.58
C THR A 107 -1.92 -6.62 -0.49
N TYR A 108 -2.89 -6.22 0.30
CA TYR A 108 -3.68 -7.08 1.19
C TYR A 108 -5.15 -7.17 0.73
N LEU A 109 -5.50 -6.46 -0.35
CA LEU A 109 -6.84 -6.41 -0.91
C LEU A 109 -6.95 -7.33 -2.13
N MET A 110 -8.11 -7.93 -2.33
CA MET A 110 -8.46 -8.60 -3.57
C MET A 110 -8.56 -7.58 -4.70
N PRO A 111 -7.77 -7.72 -5.79
CA PRO A 111 -7.92 -6.85 -6.94
C PRO A 111 -9.30 -7.05 -7.58
N PRO A 112 -10.08 -5.97 -7.82
CA PRO A 112 -11.46 -6.10 -8.28
C PRO A 112 -11.60 -6.67 -9.69
N TYR A 113 -10.55 -6.62 -10.48
CA TYR A 113 -10.47 -7.13 -11.85
C TYR A 113 -9.92 -8.55 -11.95
N ASP A 114 -9.45 -9.14 -10.85
CA ASP A 114 -8.83 -10.46 -10.87
C ASP A 114 -9.92 -11.55 -10.86
N PRO A 115 -9.99 -12.40 -11.93
CA PRO A 115 -11.05 -13.39 -12.07
C PRO A 115 -11.01 -14.48 -10.99
N GLN A 116 -9.90 -14.68 -10.28
CA GLN A 116 -9.82 -15.67 -9.21
C GLN A 116 -10.77 -15.33 -8.04
N PHE A 117 -11.10 -14.05 -7.84
CA PHE A 117 -12.00 -13.58 -6.79
C PHE A 117 -13.43 -13.28 -7.28
N ALA A 118 -13.72 -13.52 -8.55
CA ALA A 118 -15.02 -13.16 -9.14
C ALA A 118 -16.23 -13.86 -8.49
N SER A 119 -16.01 -14.99 -7.80
CA SER A 119 -17.05 -15.73 -7.06
C SER A 119 -16.91 -15.60 -5.54
N ASP A 120 -15.97 -14.83 -5.05
CA ASP A 120 -15.77 -14.60 -3.63
C ASP A 120 -16.96 -13.80 -3.05
N PRO A 121 -17.57 -14.21 -1.92
CA PRO A 121 -18.75 -13.55 -1.36
C PRO A 121 -18.52 -12.07 -1.01
N ASP A 122 -17.37 -11.72 -0.47
CA ASP A 122 -17.05 -10.34 -0.08
C ASP A 122 -16.79 -9.48 -1.31
N GLN A 123 -16.14 -10.05 -2.33
CA GLN A 123 -15.96 -9.38 -3.62
C GLN A 123 -17.31 -9.14 -4.32
N LEU A 124 -18.24 -10.10 -4.28
CA LEU A 124 -19.60 -9.94 -4.82
C LEU A 124 -20.37 -8.86 -4.06
N ALA A 125 -20.31 -8.86 -2.72
CA ALA A 125 -20.97 -7.85 -1.89
C ALA A 125 -20.41 -6.43 -2.17
N TYR A 126 -19.09 -6.32 -2.33
CA TYR A 126 -18.43 -5.07 -2.76
C TYR A 126 -18.95 -4.60 -4.12
N MET A 127 -18.96 -5.47 -5.12
CA MET A 127 -19.41 -5.14 -6.48
C MET A 127 -20.86 -4.67 -6.49
N GLU A 128 -21.75 -5.36 -5.76
CA GLU A 128 -23.17 -4.99 -5.64
C GLU A 128 -23.35 -3.65 -4.93
N GLY A 129 -22.66 -3.47 -3.79
CA GLY A 129 -22.72 -2.25 -3.01
C GLY A 129 -22.22 -1.04 -3.79
N MET A 130 -21.08 -1.16 -4.47
CA MET A 130 -20.52 -0.10 -5.29
C MET A 130 -21.40 0.23 -6.50
N ALA A 131 -21.97 -0.77 -7.16
CA ALA A 131 -22.93 -0.57 -8.25
C ALA A 131 -24.16 0.23 -7.78
N LYS A 132 -24.62 0.00 -6.57
CA LYS A 132 -25.80 0.65 -5.99
C LYS A 132 -25.52 2.07 -5.49
N TYR A 133 -24.39 2.28 -4.80
CA TYR A 133 -24.15 3.51 -4.06
C TYR A 133 -23.06 4.41 -4.64
N ALA A 134 -22.18 3.88 -5.48
CA ALA A 134 -21.03 4.58 -6.02
C ALA A 134 -20.76 4.23 -7.51
N SER A 135 -21.82 4.09 -8.32
CA SER A 135 -21.72 3.68 -9.73
C SER A 135 -20.95 4.64 -10.64
N SER A 136 -20.68 5.88 -10.18
CA SER A 136 -19.97 6.91 -10.96
C SER A 136 -18.44 6.80 -10.89
N VAL A 137 -17.89 5.92 -10.03
CA VAL A 137 -16.43 5.74 -9.91
C VAL A 137 -15.99 4.42 -10.53
N ASP A 138 -14.69 4.29 -10.84
CA ASP A 138 -14.14 3.10 -11.51
C ASP A 138 -13.77 1.99 -10.52
N TYR A 139 -14.73 1.59 -9.69
CA TYR A 139 -14.55 0.59 -8.65
C TYR A 139 -14.20 -0.81 -9.17
N LYS A 140 -14.44 -1.09 -10.45
CA LYS A 140 -14.15 -2.38 -11.08
C LYS A 140 -12.68 -2.57 -11.43
N ASN A 141 -11.96 -1.48 -11.62
CA ASN A 141 -10.58 -1.50 -12.06
C ASN A 141 -9.62 -0.91 -11.03
N ASP A 142 -10.08 -0.11 -10.07
CA ASP A 142 -9.22 0.53 -9.10
C ASP A 142 -9.44 0.00 -7.67
N GLY A 143 -8.46 -0.76 -7.15
CA GLY A 143 -8.48 -1.34 -5.80
C GLY A 143 -8.53 -0.32 -4.65
N LEU A 144 -8.26 0.97 -4.89
CA LEU A 144 -8.40 2.01 -3.86
C LEU A 144 -9.84 2.16 -3.36
N TYR A 145 -10.83 1.85 -4.19
CA TYR A 145 -12.23 1.83 -3.73
C TYR A 145 -12.51 0.65 -2.83
N GLY A 146 -11.85 -0.50 -3.07
CA GLY A 146 -11.88 -1.66 -2.17
C GLY A 146 -11.31 -1.32 -0.78
N TYR A 147 -10.27 -0.48 -0.71
CA TYR A 147 -9.77 0.04 0.58
C TYR A 147 -10.87 0.78 1.35
N GLY A 148 -11.54 1.75 0.71
CA GLY A 148 -12.61 2.51 1.35
C GLY A 148 -13.77 1.62 1.83
N TRP A 149 -14.16 0.63 1.02
CA TRP A 149 -15.16 -0.38 1.36
C TRP A 149 -14.75 -1.19 2.60
N THR A 150 -13.52 -1.69 2.61
CA THR A 150 -12.95 -2.47 3.71
C THR A 150 -12.88 -1.66 5.00
N MET A 151 -12.47 -0.38 4.93
CA MET A 151 -12.49 0.51 6.11
C MET A 151 -13.91 0.74 6.65
N GLY A 152 -14.89 0.82 5.78
CA GLY A 152 -16.31 0.87 6.19
C GLY A 152 -16.77 -0.43 6.85
N ALA A 153 -16.41 -1.58 6.29
CA ALA A 153 -16.76 -2.89 6.82
C ALA A 153 -16.16 -3.13 8.21
N ILE A 154 -14.86 -2.84 8.40
CA ILE A 154 -14.22 -3.01 9.71
C ILE A 154 -14.78 -2.02 10.75
N LEU A 155 -15.15 -0.81 10.35
CA LEU A 155 -15.82 0.13 11.24
C LEU A 155 -17.17 -0.42 11.73
N VAL A 156 -17.98 -0.98 10.84
CA VAL A 156 -19.26 -1.61 11.22
C VAL A 156 -19.04 -2.75 12.22
N LYS A 157 -18.10 -3.67 11.91
CA LYS A 157 -17.73 -4.78 12.81
C LYS A 157 -17.28 -4.27 14.19
N THR A 158 -16.48 -3.20 14.22
CA THR A 158 -16.00 -2.59 15.46
C THR A 158 -17.16 -1.99 16.28
N LEU A 159 -18.09 -1.31 15.62
CA LEU A 159 -19.27 -0.74 16.28
C LEU A 159 -20.21 -1.83 16.82
N ASP A 160 -20.42 -2.90 16.06
CA ASP A 160 -21.27 -4.03 16.45
C ASP A 160 -20.65 -4.81 17.64
N ALA A 161 -19.33 -4.90 17.71
CA ALA A 161 -18.63 -5.57 18.80
C ALA A 161 -18.46 -4.70 20.06
N ALA A 162 -18.64 -3.37 19.95
CA ALA A 162 -18.49 -2.47 21.08
C ALA A 162 -19.63 -2.68 22.09
N PRO A 163 -19.34 -2.95 23.40
CA PRO A 163 -20.36 -3.11 24.42
C PRO A 163 -21.33 -1.93 24.56
N GLU A 164 -20.83 -0.73 24.26
CA GLU A 164 -21.59 0.52 24.26
C GLU A 164 -21.13 1.43 23.11
N LEU A 165 -22.05 2.17 22.52
CA LEU A 165 -21.70 3.14 21.46
C LEU A 165 -21.20 4.47 22.05
N THR A 166 -20.21 4.38 22.95
CA THR A 166 -19.45 5.52 23.47
C THR A 166 -18.07 5.58 22.82
N ARG A 167 -17.47 6.78 22.76
CA ARG A 167 -16.13 6.95 22.20
C ARG A 167 -15.10 6.04 22.87
N SER A 168 -15.15 5.94 24.22
CA SER A 168 -14.20 5.11 24.97
C SER A 168 -14.37 3.63 24.66
N SER A 169 -15.60 3.13 24.58
CA SER A 169 -15.91 1.73 24.27
C SER A 169 -15.50 1.36 22.85
N VAL A 170 -15.86 2.17 21.85
CA VAL A 170 -15.48 1.95 20.45
C VAL A 170 -13.94 1.97 20.29
N MET A 171 -13.25 2.92 20.92
CA MET A 171 -11.78 2.97 20.89
C MET A 171 -11.13 1.79 21.60
N ALA A 172 -11.72 1.30 22.70
CA ALA A 172 -11.23 0.09 23.36
C ALA A 172 -11.40 -1.14 22.47
N THR A 173 -12.53 -1.28 21.79
CA THR A 173 -12.79 -2.36 20.84
C THR A 173 -11.84 -2.28 19.64
N ALA A 174 -11.67 -1.11 19.03
CA ALA A 174 -10.76 -0.93 17.88
C ALA A 174 -9.29 -1.21 18.20
N ARG A 175 -8.90 -1.10 19.47
CA ARG A 175 -7.53 -1.42 19.94
C ARG A 175 -7.34 -2.88 20.36
N ASN A 176 -8.39 -3.68 20.29
CA ASN A 176 -8.36 -5.09 20.68
C ASN A 176 -9.21 -5.91 19.70
N LEU A 177 -8.94 -5.76 18.42
CA LEU A 177 -9.51 -6.59 17.38
C LEU A 177 -8.89 -7.98 17.43
N ASP A 178 -9.69 -9.01 17.32
CA ASP A 178 -9.25 -10.41 17.36
C ASP A 178 -9.62 -11.11 16.06
N ASN A 179 -8.68 -11.11 15.11
CA ASN A 179 -8.79 -11.77 13.82
C ASN A 179 -10.12 -11.47 13.08
N VAL A 180 -10.48 -10.19 13.02
CA VAL A 180 -11.73 -9.77 12.39
C VAL A 180 -11.57 -9.81 10.87
N ASP A 181 -12.38 -10.66 10.24
CA ASP A 181 -12.51 -10.72 8.79
C ASP A 181 -13.54 -9.67 8.31
N ALA A 182 -13.17 -8.79 7.41
CA ALA A 182 -14.05 -7.72 6.93
C ALA A 182 -13.58 -7.13 5.59
N GLY A 183 -14.53 -6.90 4.69
CA GLY A 183 -14.28 -6.25 3.41
C GLY A 183 -13.61 -7.16 2.38
N VAL A 184 -12.95 -6.58 1.40
CA VAL A 184 -12.35 -7.28 0.26
C VAL A 184 -10.86 -7.53 0.49
N VAL A 185 -10.53 -8.20 1.59
CA VAL A 185 -9.14 -8.60 1.87
C VAL A 185 -8.80 -9.94 1.23
N LEU A 186 -7.51 -10.17 0.97
CA LEU A 186 -7.03 -11.45 0.45
C LEU A 186 -7.32 -12.59 1.46
N PRO A 187 -7.58 -13.80 0.97
CA PRO A 187 -7.74 -14.97 1.85
C PRO A 187 -6.56 -15.13 2.81
N GLY A 188 -6.84 -15.24 4.09
CA GLY A 188 -5.86 -15.33 5.17
C GLY A 188 -5.43 -13.98 5.76
N VAL A 189 -5.88 -12.86 5.23
CA VAL A 189 -5.72 -11.54 5.84
C VAL A 189 -6.87 -11.31 6.82
N SER A 190 -6.56 -10.87 8.03
CA SER A 190 -7.54 -10.46 9.04
C SER A 190 -7.07 -9.20 9.75
N PHE A 191 -8.00 -8.55 10.46
CA PHE A 191 -7.68 -7.39 11.29
C PHE A 191 -7.47 -7.83 12.73
N ALA A 192 -6.26 -7.59 13.25
CA ALA A 192 -5.92 -7.83 14.66
C ALA A 192 -5.24 -6.59 15.25
N THR A 193 -5.43 -6.35 16.55
CA THR A 193 -4.73 -5.29 17.30
C THR A 193 -4.63 -5.68 18.77
N ALA A 194 -3.53 -5.33 19.44
CA ALA A 194 -3.31 -5.61 20.85
C ALA A 194 -2.87 -4.36 21.62
N GLY A 195 -3.75 -3.40 21.72
CA GLY A 195 -3.54 -2.17 22.48
C GLY A 195 -2.40 -1.30 21.95
N ALA A 196 -1.47 -0.95 22.86
CA ALA A 196 -0.27 -0.19 22.52
C ALA A 196 0.91 -1.09 22.07
N GLU A 197 0.83 -2.38 22.34
CA GLU A 197 1.88 -3.34 22.01
C GLU A 197 1.85 -3.69 20.53
N ASP A 198 0.65 -3.74 19.98
CA ASP A 198 0.41 -3.98 18.57
C ASP A 198 -0.76 -3.10 18.04
N PRO A 199 -0.47 -1.91 17.53
CA PRO A 199 -1.48 -1.02 16.97
C PRO A 199 -1.72 -1.24 15.46
N PHE A 200 -1.07 -2.20 14.83
CA PHE A 200 -1.09 -2.42 13.39
C PHE A 200 -2.20 -3.42 13.01
N PRO A 201 -3.33 -2.95 12.44
CA PRO A 201 -4.49 -3.82 12.22
C PRO A 201 -4.31 -4.82 11.07
N ILE A 202 -3.33 -4.62 10.19
CA ILE A 202 -3.04 -5.51 9.07
C ILE A 202 -1.53 -5.68 8.97
N GLU A 203 -1.07 -6.92 9.06
CA GLU A 203 0.34 -7.26 9.00
C GLU A 203 0.65 -8.34 7.96
N SER A 204 -0.37 -8.76 7.18
CA SER A 204 -0.22 -9.74 6.10
C SER A 204 -0.48 -9.12 4.75
N LEU A 205 0.36 -9.45 3.76
CA LEU A 205 0.27 -8.92 2.40
C LEU A 205 0.88 -9.88 1.38
N THR A 206 0.52 -9.69 0.11
CA THR A 206 1.11 -10.43 -1.03
C THR A 206 1.83 -9.46 -1.95
N MET A 207 2.93 -9.91 -2.53
CA MET A 207 3.59 -9.18 -3.61
C MET A 207 2.71 -9.17 -4.86
N MET A 208 2.86 -8.13 -5.66
CA MET A 208 2.25 -8.06 -6.99
C MET A 208 3.20 -7.43 -8.01
N THR A 209 3.02 -7.76 -9.28
CA THR A 209 3.83 -7.25 -10.39
C THR A 209 2.94 -6.59 -11.44
N TYR A 210 3.41 -5.50 -12.02
CA TYR A 210 2.68 -4.75 -13.05
C TYR A 210 2.88 -5.34 -14.43
N ASP A 211 1.79 -5.54 -15.14
CA ASP A 211 1.76 -5.86 -16.57
C ASP A 211 1.38 -4.59 -17.36
N GLY A 212 2.35 -4.02 -18.07
CA GLY A 212 2.16 -2.80 -18.86
C GLY A 212 1.23 -2.98 -20.06
N ALA A 213 1.08 -4.20 -20.62
CA ALA A 213 0.15 -4.49 -21.69
C ALA A 213 -1.29 -4.59 -21.19
N ALA A 214 -1.50 -5.28 -20.08
CA ALA A 214 -2.80 -5.41 -19.42
C ALA A 214 -3.17 -4.16 -18.60
N LYS A 215 -2.19 -3.33 -18.22
CA LYS A 215 -2.32 -2.11 -17.41
C LYS A 215 -2.89 -2.36 -16.01
N HIS A 216 -2.56 -3.49 -15.43
CA HIS A 216 -2.94 -3.84 -14.07
C HIS A 216 -1.86 -4.68 -13.39
N PHE A 217 -1.98 -4.83 -12.07
CA PHE A 217 -1.14 -5.71 -11.29
C PHE A 217 -1.71 -7.12 -11.24
N THR A 218 -0.82 -8.11 -11.18
CA THR A 218 -1.15 -9.51 -10.88
C THR A 218 -0.46 -9.92 -9.59
N LEU A 219 -1.11 -10.77 -8.80
CA LEU A 219 -0.52 -11.30 -7.57
C LEU A 219 0.70 -12.15 -7.88
N LEU A 220 1.71 -12.07 -7.01
CA LEU A 220 2.99 -12.76 -7.16
C LEU A 220 3.37 -13.49 -5.87
N GLY A 221 3.30 -14.82 -5.90
CA GLY A 221 3.64 -15.67 -4.75
C GLY A 221 2.54 -15.74 -3.69
N ASP A 222 2.90 -16.26 -2.53
CA ASP A 222 2.00 -16.52 -1.42
C ASP A 222 1.85 -15.29 -0.49
N LEU A 223 0.87 -15.36 0.40
CA LEU A 223 0.69 -14.39 1.48
C LEU A 223 1.92 -14.39 2.39
N ILE A 224 2.45 -13.21 2.66
CA ILE A 224 3.56 -13.00 3.59
C ILE A 224 2.95 -12.47 4.89
N ASP A 225 3.08 -13.26 5.95
CA ASP A 225 2.52 -12.95 7.26
C ASP A 225 3.60 -12.40 8.20
N PHE A 226 3.37 -11.20 8.69
CA PHE A 226 4.20 -10.50 9.68
C PHE A 226 3.50 -10.33 11.03
N GLU A 227 2.36 -10.97 11.24
CA GLU A 227 1.62 -10.87 12.50
C GLU A 227 2.53 -11.17 13.70
N GLY A 228 2.51 -10.28 14.68
CA GLY A 228 3.35 -10.34 15.86
C GLY A 228 4.85 -10.07 15.65
N LYS A 229 5.28 -9.66 14.44
CA LYS A 229 6.68 -9.34 14.14
C LYS A 229 6.95 -7.83 14.11
N THR A 230 5.92 -6.99 14.12
CA THR A 230 6.03 -5.53 14.00
C THR A 230 5.88 -4.76 15.32
N THR A 231 5.61 -5.46 16.42
CA THR A 231 5.35 -4.92 17.76
C THR A 231 6.38 -3.92 18.31
N THR A 232 7.58 -3.90 17.78
CA THR A 232 8.68 -3.06 18.32
C THR A 232 8.68 -1.60 17.82
N VAL A 233 7.75 -1.19 16.94
CA VAL A 233 7.60 0.20 16.46
C VAL A 233 6.65 0.99 17.37
N ALA A 234 5.77 0.32 18.10
CA ALA A 234 4.72 0.93 18.93
C ALA A 234 5.25 1.79 20.10
N THR A 235 6.47 1.57 20.55
CA THR A 235 7.05 2.31 21.68
C THR A 235 7.27 3.81 21.44
N ARG A 236 7.18 4.28 20.20
CA ARG A 236 7.37 5.71 19.84
C ARG A 236 6.08 6.53 19.77
N ILE A 237 4.91 5.88 19.71
CA ILE A 237 3.61 6.59 19.59
C ILE A 237 3.03 6.95 20.97
N ALA A 238 3.60 6.42 22.05
CA ALA A 238 3.15 6.64 23.43
C ALA A 238 3.94 7.74 24.18
N GLY A 239 4.75 8.54 23.50
CA GLY A 239 5.54 9.62 24.06
C GLY A 239 4.99 11.01 23.71
#